data_3144738cc65286c1ee3dc569ba315f44
#
_entry.id   3144738cc65286c1ee3dc569ba315f44
#
_cell.length_a   1.000
_cell.length_b   1.000
_cell.length_c   1.000
_cell.angle_alpha   90.00
_cell.angle_beta   90.00
_cell.angle_gamma   90.00
#
_symmetry.space_group_name_H-M   'P 1'
#
loop_
_entity.id
_entity.type
_entity.pdbx_description
1 polymer ?
#
loop_
_entity_poly.entity_id
_entity_poly.type
_entity_poly.pdbx_seq_one_letter_code
_entity_poly.pdbx_strand_id
1 'polypeptide(L)'
;SPRWAIAYKFKAEQVETPLIDVVYQVGRTGAVTPVANLEPVHIAGTTVKRASLHNADIISSLDLHEHDTVYVEKGGEIIPKIVGVDRAKRREGAAAVEFITCCPECGTKLIRIEGEANHYCPNEDHCPPQIAGKIEHFVSRKAMNIEGMGEETIELLLGKRLIRDVADIYGLPAKREELIGLEKIVYPESFEMTSIPLAKVIYGFEIGIKNISSRNAETLAGHFGSLEAYAAASKQELSAVIGDETTVNRILDYFRTPFNQTVERLKEAGAVENIPLDYVVYALNIPGINWHKADLLAARFDYIYELSV
;
A
#
# COMPACT_ATOMS: atom_id res chain seq x y z
N SER A 1 26.81 11.31 -0.66
CA SER A 1 27.07 12.73 -0.31
C SER A 1 28.54 12.88 0.06
N PRO A 2 29.24 13.97 -0.34
CA PRO A 2 30.60 14.20 0.05
C PRO A 2 30.70 14.28 1.58
N ARG A 3 31.78 13.74 2.16
CA ARG A 3 31.99 13.75 3.62
C ARG A 3 32.13 15.17 4.25
N TRP A 4 32.31 16.19 3.42
CA TRP A 4 32.39 17.59 3.83
C TRP A 4 31.04 18.33 3.72
N ALA A 5 30.00 17.72 3.18
CA ALA A 5 28.68 18.34 3.07
C ALA A 5 27.85 18.09 4.33
N ILE A 6 27.44 19.17 4.98
CA ILE A 6 26.51 19.13 6.13
C ILE A 6 25.17 19.68 5.65
N ALA A 7 24.13 18.90 5.79
CA ALA A 7 22.77 19.39 5.58
C ALA A 7 22.30 20.14 6.83
N TYR A 8 22.14 21.45 6.73
CA TYR A 8 21.51 22.24 7.79
C TYR A 8 19.99 22.22 7.61
N LYS A 9 19.27 21.69 8.60
CA LYS A 9 17.81 21.74 8.64
C LYS A 9 17.39 22.92 9.52
N PHE A 10 16.77 23.92 8.91
CA PHE A 10 16.17 25.03 9.66
C PHE A 10 15.06 24.49 10.58
N LYS A 11 14.83 25.20 11.69
CA LYS A 11 13.67 24.91 12.55
C LYS A 11 12.40 25.11 11.72
N ALA A 12 11.52 24.13 11.76
CA ALA A 12 10.26 24.21 11.03
C ALA A 12 9.39 25.34 11.60
N GLU A 13 8.67 26.01 10.71
CA GLU A 13 7.66 26.98 11.10
C GLU A 13 6.50 26.27 11.83
N GLN A 14 6.04 26.89 12.93
CA GLN A 14 4.89 26.39 13.69
C GLN A 14 3.84 27.48 13.74
N VAL A 15 2.60 27.10 13.48
CA VAL A 15 1.43 28.00 13.53
C VAL A 15 0.32 27.33 14.33
N GLU A 16 -0.39 28.13 15.12
CA GLU A 16 -1.56 27.66 15.85
C GLU A 16 -2.84 27.75 15.01
N THR A 17 -3.72 26.77 15.19
CA THR A 17 -5.05 26.77 14.56
C THR A 17 -6.02 25.90 15.36
N PRO A 18 -7.34 26.21 15.38
CA PRO A 18 -8.32 25.37 16.00
C PRO A 18 -8.48 24.02 15.30
N LEU A 19 -8.59 22.94 16.08
CA LEU A 19 -9.02 21.62 15.66
C LEU A 19 -10.53 21.63 15.43
N ILE A 20 -10.98 21.21 14.24
CA ILE A 20 -12.40 21.04 13.92
C ILE A 20 -12.86 19.66 14.40
N ASP A 21 -12.24 18.61 13.88
CA ASP A 21 -12.50 17.20 14.23
C ASP A 21 -11.29 16.31 13.90
N VAL A 22 -11.40 15.03 14.22
CA VAL A 22 -10.42 14.00 13.85
C VAL A 22 -11.13 12.93 13.02
N VAL A 23 -10.64 12.72 11.80
CA VAL A 23 -11.09 11.67 10.91
C VAL A 23 -10.04 10.58 10.81
N TYR A 24 -10.45 9.38 10.43
CA TYR A 24 -9.55 8.23 10.33
C TYR A 24 -9.50 7.72 8.91
N GLN A 25 -8.30 7.52 8.40
CA GLN A 25 -8.04 7.00 7.06
C GLN A 25 -7.46 5.59 7.14
N VAL A 26 -7.96 4.70 6.31
CA VAL A 26 -7.47 3.32 6.21
C VAL A 26 -6.58 3.22 4.98
N GLY A 27 -5.32 2.89 5.18
CA GLY A 27 -4.38 2.66 4.08
C GLY A 27 -4.48 1.25 3.50
N ARG A 28 -3.79 1.01 2.39
CA ARG A 28 -3.76 -0.29 1.68
C ARG A 28 -3.32 -1.48 2.55
N THR A 29 -2.50 -1.23 3.56
CA THR A 29 -2.02 -2.25 4.51
C THR A 29 -2.97 -2.47 5.69
N GLY A 30 -4.12 -1.78 5.70
CA GLY A 30 -5.05 -1.77 6.81
C GLY A 30 -4.66 -0.81 7.95
N ALA A 31 -3.51 -0.14 7.87
CA ALA A 31 -3.09 0.83 8.88
C ALA A 31 -4.10 1.98 8.96
N VAL A 32 -4.56 2.28 10.18
CA VAL A 32 -5.53 3.35 10.44
C VAL A 32 -4.80 4.57 10.97
N THR A 33 -4.83 5.63 10.18
CA THR A 33 -4.13 6.89 10.48
C THR A 33 -5.14 7.96 10.87
N PRO A 34 -5.04 8.55 12.08
CA PRO A 34 -5.84 9.70 12.47
C PRO A 34 -5.34 10.97 11.77
N VAL A 35 -6.27 11.75 11.25
CA VAL A 35 -6.01 13.02 10.56
C VAL A 35 -6.88 14.09 11.17
N ALA A 36 -6.27 15.14 11.68
CA ALA A 36 -6.97 16.31 12.18
C ALA A 36 -7.45 17.19 11.02
N ASN A 37 -8.72 17.52 10.99
CA ASN A 37 -9.27 18.61 10.20
C ASN A 37 -9.14 19.92 11.00
N LEU A 38 -8.63 20.94 10.37
CA LEU A 38 -8.22 22.20 11.00
C LEU A 38 -8.92 23.39 10.36
N GLU A 39 -9.13 24.44 11.14
CA GLU A 39 -9.38 25.74 10.54
C GLU A 39 -8.21 26.09 9.59
N PRO A 40 -8.51 26.57 8.36
CA PRO A 40 -7.48 26.85 7.37
C PRO A 40 -6.43 27.83 7.89
N VAL A 41 -5.17 27.42 7.90
CA VAL A 41 -4.04 28.25 8.34
C VAL A 41 -2.94 28.29 7.32
N HIS A 42 -2.31 29.46 7.18
CA HIS A 42 -1.22 29.66 6.23
C HIS A 42 0.12 29.35 6.88
N ILE A 43 0.89 28.40 6.30
CA ILE A 43 2.20 27.99 6.81
C ILE A 43 3.10 27.60 5.63
N ALA A 44 4.33 28.06 5.65
CA ALA A 44 5.34 27.76 4.62
C ALA A 44 4.81 27.97 3.19
N GLY A 45 4.09 29.08 2.93
CA GLY A 45 3.60 29.46 1.61
C GLY A 45 2.40 28.64 1.10
N THR A 46 1.76 27.81 1.95
CA THR A 46 0.59 27.01 1.59
C THR A 46 -0.50 27.11 2.65
N THR A 47 -1.76 26.92 2.24
CA THR A 47 -2.89 26.83 3.18
C THR A 47 -3.08 25.37 3.62
N VAL A 48 -2.90 25.12 4.91
CA VAL A 48 -3.09 23.81 5.55
C VAL A 48 -4.49 23.75 6.15
N LYS A 49 -5.24 22.68 5.83
CA LYS A 49 -6.56 22.37 6.36
C LYS A 49 -6.59 21.03 7.09
N ARG A 50 -5.56 20.21 6.90
CA ARG A 50 -5.46 18.86 7.47
C ARG A 50 -4.03 18.58 7.92
N ALA A 51 -3.87 17.90 9.05
CA ALA A 51 -2.58 17.50 9.58
C ALA A 51 -2.62 16.08 10.14
N SER A 52 -1.52 15.34 9.99
CA SER A 52 -1.43 13.99 10.54
C SER A 52 -1.28 14.01 12.06
N LEU A 53 -1.96 13.08 12.71
CA LEU A 53 -1.79 12.72 14.13
C LEU A 53 -1.02 11.39 14.28
N HIS A 54 -0.53 10.84 13.19
CA HIS A 54 0.26 9.62 13.09
C HIS A 54 -0.45 8.37 13.61
N ASN A 55 -0.74 8.27 14.92
CA ASN A 55 -1.32 7.09 15.57
C ASN A 55 -1.98 7.45 16.92
N ALA A 56 -2.54 6.45 17.59
CA ALA A 56 -3.19 6.60 18.90
C ALA A 56 -2.24 7.11 20.00
N ASP A 57 -0.97 6.70 19.97
CA ASP A 57 -0.01 7.09 20.99
C ASP A 57 0.29 8.59 20.94
N ILE A 58 0.29 9.18 19.74
CA ILE A 58 0.46 10.63 19.57
C ILE A 58 -0.77 11.38 20.08
N ILE A 59 -1.99 10.92 19.78
CA ILE A 59 -3.22 11.53 20.33
C ILE A 59 -3.16 11.56 21.87
N SER A 60 -2.82 10.42 22.48
CA SER A 60 -2.70 10.29 23.93
C SER A 60 -1.57 11.15 24.50
N SER A 61 -0.40 11.19 23.86
CA SER A 61 0.75 11.98 24.34
C SER A 61 0.51 13.49 24.28
N LEU A 62 -0.26 13.94 23.28
CA LEU A 62 -0.69 15.33 23.14
C LEU A 62 -1.80 15.69 24.15
N ASP A 63 -2.46 14.69 24.74
CA ASP A 63 -3.66 14.89 25.55
C ASP A 63 -4.70 15.72 24.76
N LEU A 64 -4.98 15.26 23.52
CA LEU A 64 -5.79 16.00 22.56
C LEU A 64 -7.28 15.94 22.95
N HIS A 65 -7.96 17.09 22.97
CA HIS A 65 -9.37 17.22 23.20
C HIS A 65 -10.09 17.86 22.01
N GLU A 66 -11.38 17.64 21.92
CA GLU A 66 -12.22 18.26 20.90
C GLU A 66 -12.10 19.80 20.94
N HIS A 67 -11.98 20.38 19.75
CA HIS A 67 -11.86 21.84 19.57
C HIS A 67 -10.65 22.51 20.24
N ASP A 68 -9.61 21.73 20.56
CA ASP A 68 -8.35 22.29 21.04
C ASP A 68 -7.73 23.22 20.00
N THR A 69 -6.98 24.23 20.47
CA THR A 69 -6.04 24.96 19.62
C THR A 69 -4.75 24.16 19.54
N VAL A 70 -4.34 23.81 18.32
CA VAL A 70 -3.17 22.95 18.08
C VAL A 70 -2.06 23.68 17.37
N TYR A 71 -0.81 23.27 17.60
CA TYR A 71 0.35 23.74 16.88
C TYR A 71 0.66 22.82 15.71
N VAL A 72 0.59 23.37 14.51
CA VAL A 72 0.90 22.67 13.24
C VAL A 72 2.29 23.02 12.80
N GLU A 73 3.07 21.99 12.46
CA GLU A 73 4.39 22.13 11.89
C GLU A 73 4.41 21.60 10.46
N LYS A 74 5.02 22.38 9.57
CA LYS A 74 5.34 21.97 8.21
C LYS A 74 6.83 22.20 7.98
N GLY A 75 7.64 21.22 8.34
CA GLY A 75 9.09 21.23 8.03
C GLY A 75 9.32 20.70 6.63
N GLY A 76 10.57 20.56 6.18
CA GLY A 76 10.97 20.07 4.86
C GLY A 76 10.28 18.78 4.38
N GLU A 77 9.34 18.24 5.14
CA GLU A 77 8.38 17.22 4.77
C GLU A 77 7.12 17.86 4.20
N ILE A 78 6.56 17.23 3.20
CA ILE A 78 5.37 17.73 2.48
C ILE A 78 4.11 17.64 3.37
N ILE A 79 4.10 16.75 4.38
CA ILE A 79 2.93 16.41 5.19
C ILE A 79 2.93 17.25 6.49
N PRO A 80 1.89 18.11 6.71
CA PRO A 80 1.71 18.80 7.98
C PRO A 80 1.43 17.82 9.12
N LYS A 81 1.98 18.09 10.30
CA LYS A 81 1.77 17.30 11.52
C LYS A 81 1.44 18.19 12.71
N ILE A 82 0.67 17.65 13.66
CA ILE A 82 0.42 18.31 14.94
C ILE A 82 1.57 17.99 15.90
N VAL A 83 2.13 19.01 16.50
CA VAL A 83 3.30 18.90 17.41
C VAL A 83 3.00 19.34 18.84
N GLY A 84 1.83 19.94 19.09
CA GLY A 84 1.44 20.38 20.42
C GLY A 84 0.02 20.90 20.49
N VAL A 85 -0.44 21.13 21.71
CA VAL A 85 -1.76 21.68 22.05
C VAL A 85 -1.59 22.88 22.98
N ASP A 86 -2.32 23.96 22.73
CA ASP A 86 -2.43 25.09 23.64
C ASP A 86 -3.49 24.82 24.71
N ARG A 87 -3.06 24.22 25.82
CA ARG A 87 -3.97 23.86 26.92
C ARG A 87 -4.59 25.08 27.61
N ALA A 88 -3.97 26.24 27.49
CA ALA A 88 -4.52 27.46 28.09
C ALA A 88 -5.77 27.96 27.36
N LYS A 89 -5.92 27.61 26.09
CA LYS A 89 -7.06 27.93 25.24
C LYS A 89 -8.15 26.84 25.23
N ARG A 90 -7.91 25.72 25.93
CA ARG A 90 -8.86 24.60 25.98
C ARG A 90 -10.17 25.04 26.64
N ARG A 91 -11.28 24.66 26.04
CA ARG A 91 -12.62 24.91 26.60
C ARG A 91 -12.85 24.01 27.81
N GLU A 92 -13.45 24.57 28.84
CA GLU A 92 -13.85 23.78 30.00
C GLU A 92 -14.87 22.72 29.61
N GLY A 93 -14.63 21.47 30.03
CA GLY A 93 -15.49 20.33 29.69
C GLY A 93 -15.28 19.73 28.29
N ALA A 94 -14.26 20.16 27.53
CA ALA A 94 -13.95 19.54 26.25
C ALA A 94 -13.64 18.04 26.42
N ALA A 95 -14.28 17.19 25.62
CA ALA A 95 -14.06 15.73 25.65
C ALA A 95 -12.67 15.35 25.07
N ALA A 96 -12.03 14.36 25.69
CA ALA A 96 -10.79 13.83 25.14
C ALA A 96 -11.06 13.12 23.81
N VAL A 97 -10.15 13.27 22.84
CA VAL A 97 -10.21 12.54 21.59
C VAL A 97 -9.75 11.10 21.83
N GLU A 98 -10.70 10.17 21.75
CA GLU A 98 -10.42 8.74 21.86
C GLU A 98 -10.16 8.14 20.48
N PHE A 99 -9.18 7.23 20.40
CA PHE A 99 -8.93 6.50 19.15
C PHE A 99 -10.03 5.48 18.91
N ILE A 100 -10.47 5.35 17.65
CA ILE A 100 -11.56 4.44 17.29
C ILE A 100 -11.18 2.97 17.52
N THR A 101 -12.17 2.16 17.86
CA THR A 101 -11.98 0.71 18.10
C THR A 101 -12.34 -0.15 16.91
N CYS A 102 -13.10 0.40 15.96
CA CYS A 102 -13.53 -0.29 14.74
C CYS A 102 -13.11 0.49 13.50
N CYS A 103 -12.90 -0.23 12.42
CA CYS A 103 -12.58 0.34 11.12
C CYS A 103 -13.70 1.27 10.64
N PRO A 104 -13.41 2.52 10.24
CA PRO A 104 -14.43 3.46 9.80
C PRO A 104 -15.09 3.05 8.49
N GLU A 105 -14.43 2.19 7.69
CA GLU A 105 -14.88 1.80 6.35
C GLU A 105 -15.68 0.48 6.34
N CYS A 106 -15.26 -0.51 7.13
CA CYS A 106 -15.89 -1.83 7.10
C CYS A 106 -16.44 -2.32 8.45
N GLY A 107 -16.31 -1.51 9.52
CA GLY A 107 -16.81 -1.84 10.86
C GLY A 107 -16.04 -2.93 11.61
N THR A 108 -15.04 -3.56 10.99
CA THR A 108 -14.26 -4.63 11.62
C THR A 108 -13.45 -4.09 12.78
N LYS A 109 -13.40 -4.82 13.89
CA LYS A 109 -12.61 -4.46 15.07
C LYS A 109 -11.13 -4.32 14.72
N LEU A 110 -10.54 -3.21 15.10
CA LEU A 110 -9.12 -2.94 14.87
C LEU A 110 -8.25 -3.80 15.78
N ILE A 111 -7.07 -4.16 15.28
CA ILE A 111 -6.03 -4.86 16.04
C ILE A 111 -4.80 -3.98 16.14
N ARG A 112 -4.04 -4.16 17.22
CA ARG A 112 -2.71 -3.58 17.37
C ARG A 112 -1.72 -4.72 17.52
N ILE A 113 -0.70 -4.72 16.68
CA ILE A 113 0.37 -5.72 16.73
C ILE A 113 1.34 -5.29 17.84
N GLU A 114 1.76 -6.23 18.67
CA GLU A 114 2.71 -5.96 19.74
C GLU A 114 4.02 -5.38 19.17
N GLY A 115 4.48 -4.28 19.76
CA GLY A 115 5.65 -3.53 19.29
C GLY A 115 5.39 -2.56 18.16
N GLU A 116 4.18 -2.50 17.58
CA GLU A 116 3.81 -1.53 16.56
C GLU A 116 2.96 -0.39 17.12
N ALA A 117 3.19 0.83 16.62
CA ALA A 117 2.45 2.02 17.06
C ALA A 117 1.07 2.14 16.40
N ASN A 118 0.85 1.50 15.26
CA ASN A 118 -0.36 1.63 14.47
C ASN A 118 -1.41 0.59 14.85
N HIS A 119 -2.67 0.98 14.69
CA HIS A 119 -3.80 0.05 14.66
C HIS A 119 -4.10 -0.35 13.23
N TYR A 120 -4.56 -1.58 13.03
CA TYR A 120 -4.81 -2.15 11.71
C TYR A 120 -6.22 -2.72 11.61
N CYS A 121 -6.84 -2.55 10.45
CA CYS A 121 -8.01 -3.30 10.05
C CYS A 121 -7.58 -4.67 9.50
N PRO A 122 -7.93 -5.79 10.16
CA PRO A 122 -7.51 -7.12 9.71
C PRO A 122 -8.32 -7.66 8.52
N ASN A 123 -9.37 -6.96 8.09
CA ASN A 123 -10.27 -7.39 7.02
C ASN A 123 -9.73 -7.02 5.64
N GLU A 124 -8.57 -7.56 5.29
CA GLU A 124 -7.83 -7.16 4.10
C GLU A 124 -8.51 -7.52 2.76
N ASP A 125 -9.38 -8.53 2.76
CA ASP A 125 -10.04 -9.01 1.54
C ASP A 125 -11.41 -8.34 1.28
N HIS A 126 -11.98 -7.65 2.29
CA HIS A 126 -13.30 -7.06 2.16
C HIS A 126 -13.36 -5.58 2.59
N CYS A 127 -12.26 -5.00 3.05
CA CYS A 127 -12.20 -3.59 3.40
C CYS A 127 -11.94 -2.74 2.14
N PRO A 128 -12.88 -1.87 1.72
CA PRO A 128 -12.80 -1.18 0.43
C PRO A 128 -11.50 -0.42 0.19
N PRO A 129 -10.98 0.41 1.12
CA PRO A 129 -9.71 1.11 0.90
C PRO A 129 -8.51 0.18 0.78
N GLN A 130 -8.53 -0.99 1.46
CA GLN A 130 -7.44 -1.95 1.34
C GLN A 130 -7.46 -2.61 -0.05
N ILE A 131 -8.64 -2.97 -0.56
CA ILE A 131 -8.80 -3.53 -1.90
C ILE A 131 -8.36 -2.51 -2.95
N ALA A 132 -8.89 -1.28 -2.88
CA ALA A 132 -8.54 -0.21 -3.81
C ALA A 132 -7.03 0.05 -3.81
N GLY A 133 -6.43 0.24 -2.63
CA GLY A 133 -5.01 0.51 -2.49
C GLY A 133 -4.10 -0.66 -2.92
N LYS A 134 -4.55 -1.93 -2.78
CA LYS A 134 -3.86 -3.10 -3.34
C LYS A 134 -3.85 -3.03 -4.88
N ILE A 135 -4.99 -2.71 -5.49
CA ILE A 135 -5.12 -2.58 -6.94
C ILE A 135 -4.29 -1.41 -7.46
N GLU A 136 -4.36 -0.23 -6.81
CA GLU A 136 -3.55 0.94 -7.15
C GLU A 136 -2.05 0.63 -7.12
N HIS A 137 -1.62 -0.05 -6.08
CA HIS A 137 -0.23 -0.46 -5.97
C HIS A 137 0.16 -1.40 -7.09
N PHE A 138 -0.67 -2.41 -7.38
CA PHE A 138 -0.43 -3.38 -8.44
C PHE A 138 -0.30 -2.74 -9.82
N VAL A 139 -1.21 -1.82 -10.17
CA VAL A 139 -1.18 -1.15 -11.48
C VAL A 139 -0.17 -0.01 -11.55
N SER A 140 0.42 0.38 -10.44
CA SER A 140 1.30 1.55 -10.35
C SER A 140 2.53 1.44 -11.25
N ARG A 141 3.11 2.60 -11.61
CA ARG A 141 4.31 2.70 -12.43
C ARG A 141 5.52 1.95 -11.85
N LYS A 142 5.57 1.77 -10.52
CA LYS A 142 6.64 1.05 -9.83
C LYS A 142 6.44 -0.47 -9.84
N ALA A 143 5.20 -0.94 -10.02
CA ALA A 143 4.84 -2.34 -10.12
C ALA A 143 4.53 -2.71 -11.57
N MET A 144 3.29 -3.05 -11.90
CA MET A 144 2.91 -3.56 -13.24
C MET A 144 2.84 -2.50 -14.34
N ASN A 145 2.82 -1.22 -13.97
CA ASN A 145 2.76 -0.08 -14.89
C ASN A 145 1.59 -0.18 -15.90
N ILE A 146 0.39 -0.48 -15.41
CA ILE A 146 -0.80 -0.52 -16.25
C ILE A 146 -1.30 0.91 -16.45
N GLU A 147 -1.15 1.43 -17.66
CA GLU A 147 -1.57 2.79 -17.98
C GLU A 147 -3.10 2.93 -18.02
N GLY A 148 -3.61 4.12 -17.70
CA GLY A 148 -5.05 4.42 -17.70
C GLY A 148 -5.80 3.93 -16.46
N MET A 149 -5.17 3.19 -15.55
CA MET A 149 -5.76 2.74 -14.30
C MET A 149 -5.32 3.60 -13.10
N GLY A 150 -5.75 4.86 -13.08
CA GLY A 150 -5.57 5.74 -11.92
C GLY A 150 -6.63 5.49 -10.83
N GLU A 151 -6.47 6.16 -9.67
CA GLU A 151 -7.35 6.08 -8.50
C GLU A 151 -8.84 6.19 -8.88
N GLU A 152 -9.23 7.24 -9.63
CA GLU A 152 -10.61 7.45 -10.07
C GLU A 152 -11.17 6.29 -10.93
N THR A 153 -10.32 5.70 -11.80
CA THR A 153 -10.72 4.57 -12.64
C THR A 153 -10.93 3.32 -11.79
N ILE A 154 -10.05 3.07 -10.83
CA ILE A 154 -10.13 1.92 -9.93
C ILE A 154 -11.38 2.03 -9.05
N GLU A 155 -11.64 3.19 -8.46
CA GLU A 155 -12.84 3.44 -7.66
C GLU A 155 -14.12 3.24 -8.50
N LEU A 156 -14.13 3.71 -9.73
CA LEU A 156 -15.26 3.53 -10.65
C LEU A 156 -15.51 2.04 -10.96
N LEU A 157 -14.45 1.28 -11.27
CA LEU A 157 -14.53 -0.14 -11.57
C LEU A 157 -14.98 -0.96 -10.35
N LEU A 158 -14.47 -0.66 -9.16
CA LEU A 158 -14.90 -1.26 -7.89
C LEU A 158 -16.36 -0.91 -7.58
N GLY A 159 -16.74 0.37 -7.71
CA GLY A 159 -18.11 0.84 -7.47
C GLY A 159 -19.13 0.20 -8.43
N LYS A 160 -18.74 -0.10 -9.66
CA LYS A 160 -19.55 -0.84 -10.65
C LYS A 160 -19.45 -2.35 -10.50
N ARG A 161 -18.65 -2.86 -9.57
CA ARG A 161 -18.38 -4.30 -9.34
C ARG A 161 -17.81 -5.01 -10.58
N LEU A 162 -17.12 -4.26 -11.44
CA LEU A 162 -16.43 -4.80 -12.61
C LEU A 162 -15.12 -5.48 -12.24
N ILE A 163 -14.47 -5.00 -11.18
CA ILE A 163 -13.33 -5.65 -10.54
C ILE A 163 -13.58 -5.77 -9.03
N ARG A 164 -12.97 -6.74 -8.38
CA ARG A 164 -12.98 -6.98 -6.92
C ARG A 164 -11.56 -7.08 -6.38
N ASP A 165 -10.64 -7.50 -7.24
CA ASP A 165 -9.21 -7.61 -6.95
C ASP A 165 -8.35 -7.46 -8.22
N VAL A 166 -7.05 -7.70 -8.08
CA VAL A 166 -6.06 -7.58 -9.17
C VAL A 166 -6.28 -8.60 -10.29
N ALA A 167 -6.83 -9.78 -10.00
CA ALA A 167 -7.07 -10.81 -11.01
C ALA A 167 -8.20 -10.40 -11.97
N ASP A 168 -9.22 -9.72 -11.47
CA ASP A 168 -10.36 -9.26 -12.27
C ASP A 168 -9.95 -8.24 -13.35
N ILE A 169 -8.79 -7.59 -13.21
CA ILE A 169 -8.24 -6.65 -14.23
C ILE A 169 -8.05 -7.37 -15.57
N TYR A 170 -7.57 -8.60 -15.52
CA TYR A 170 -7.33 -9.41 -16.73
C TYR A 170 -8.62 -9.93 -17.37
N GLY A 171 -9.72 -9.93 -16.62
CA GLY A 171 -11.06 -10.23 -17.14
C GLY A 171 -11.77 -9.04 -17.79
N LEU A 172 -11.24 -7.80 -17.66
CA LEU A 172 -11.86 -6.59 -18.23
C LEU A 172 -12.06 -6.63 -19.75
N PRO A 173 -11.17 -7.23 -20.57
CA PRO A 173 -11.41 -7.38 -22.00
C PRO A 173 -12.71 -8.07 -22.35
N ALA A 174 -13.12 -9.07 -21.58
CA ALA A 174 -14.39 -9.79 -21.78
C ALA A 174 -15.62 -8.94 -21.41
N LYS A 175 -15.44 -7.87 -20.62
CA LYS A 175 -16.50 -6.95 -20.17
C LYS A 175 -16.55 -5.65 -20.98
N ARG A 176 -16.00 -5.66 -22.20
CA ARG A 176 -15.84 -4.47 -23.05
C ARG A 176 -17.13 -3.68 -23.24
N GLU A 177 -18.28 -4.34 -23.41
CA GLU A 177 -19.57 -3.69 -23.60
C GLU A 177 -20.00 -2.89 -22.35
N GLU A 178 -19.68 -3.39 -21.15
CA GLU A 178 -19.97 -2.72 -19.88
C GLU A 178 -19.04 -1.51 -19.66
N LEU A 179 -17.85 -1.53 -20.26
CA LEU A 179 -16.83 -0.48 -20.15
C LEU A 179 -17.08 0.68 -21.11
N ILE A 180 -17.60 0.43 -22.32
CA ILE A 180 -17.84 1.43 -23.37
C ILE A 180 -18.80 2.55 -22.92
N GLY A 181 -19.66 2.30 -21.94
CA GLY A 181 -20.56 3.30 -21.34
C GLY A 181 -19.94 4.21 -20.28
N LEU A 182 -18.69 4.02 -19.93
CA LEU A 182 -18.02 4.73 -18.85
C LEU A 182 -17.11 5.84 -19.41
N GLU A 183 -17.52 7.10 -19.26
CA GLU A 183 -16.90 8.29 -19.87
C GLU A 183 -15.40 8.52 -19.57
N LYS A 184 -14.82 7.78 -18.63
CA LYS A 184 -13.43 8.01 -18.16
C LYS A 184 -12.48 6.85 -18.39
N ILE A 185 -12.91 5.75 -18.97
CA ILE A 185 -12.03 4.59 -19.18
C ILE A 185 -11.41 4.66 -20.57
N VAL A 186 -10.13 5.05 -20.61
CA VAL A 186 -9.29 4.82 -21.78
C VAL A 186 -8.86 3.36 -21.71
N TYR A 187 -9.46 2.52 -22.54
CA TYR A 187 -9.05 1.12 -22.68
C TYR A 187 -7.63 1.09 -23.28
N PRO A 188 -6.62 0.56 -22.62
CA PRO A 188 -5.31 0.42 -23.23
C PRO A 188 -5.43 -0.53 -24.42
N GLU A 189 -5.20 -0.01 -25.63
CA GLU A 189 -5.30 -0.79 -26.88
C GLU A 189 -4.20 -1.86 -27.00
N SER A 190 -3.15 -1.74 -26.19
CA SER A 190 -2.09 -2.74 -26.10
C SER A 190 -1.54 -2.82 -24.68
N PHE A 191 -1.54 -4.00 -24.09
CA PHE A 191 -0.67 -4.33 -22.96
C PHE A 191 0.75 -4.58 -23.51
N GLU A 192 1.47 -3.54 -23.88
CA GLU A 192 2.90 -3.70 -24.13
C GLU A 192 3.64 -3.79 -22.80
N MET A 193 3.87 -5.02 -22.36
CA MET A 193 4.68 -5.27 -21.17
C MET A 193 6.15 -5.20 -21.57
N THR A 194 6.80 -4.13 -21.16
CA THR A 194 8.26 -4.03 -21.19
C THR A 194 8.86 -4.89 -20.07
N SER A 195 10.06 -5.45 -20.28
CA SER A 195 10.76 -6.25 -19.27
C SER A 195 10.89 -5.47 -17.95
N ILE A 196 10.32 -5.98 -16.86
CA ILE A 196 10.33 -5.30 -15.57
C ILE A 196 11.47 -5.85 -14.70
N PRO A 197 12.32 -4.98 -14.12
CA PRO A 197 13.39 -5.39 -13.23
C PRO A 197 12.88 -6.18 -12.02
N LEU A 198 13.62 -7.20 -11.60
CA LEU A 198 13.31 -8.05 -10.44
C LEU A 198 12.96 -7.25 -9.18
N ALA A 199 13.66 -6.15 -8.92
CA ALA A 199 13.39 -5.28 -7.79
C ALA A 199 11.96 -4.70 -7.81
N LYS A 200 11.42 -4.37 -8.99
CA LYS A 200 10.04 -3.90 -9.13
C LYS A 200 9.02 -5.01 -8.84
N VAL A 201 9.36 -6.22 -9.28
CA VAL A 201 8.55 -7.41 -9.00
C VAL A 201 8.50 -7.63 -7.49
N ILE A 202 9.63 -7.72 -6.80
CA ILE A 202 9.71 -7.86 -5.35
C ILE A 202 8.98 -6.71 -4.63
N TYR A 203 9.10 -5.48 -5.09
CA TYR A 203 8.38 -4.34 -4.54
C TYR A 203 6.86 -4.47 -4.73
N GLY A 204 6.43 -4.99 -5.88
CA GLY A 204 5.02 -5.28 -6.16
C GLY A 204 4.39 -6.27 -5.16
N PHE A 205 5.20 -7.14 -4.54
CA PHE A 205 4.75 -8.10 -3.49
C PHE A 205 4.29 -7.49 -2.19
N GLU A 206 4.50 -6.20 -1.97
CA GLU A 206 3.92 -5.52 -0.82
C GLU A 206 2.40 -5.74 -0.71
N ILE A 207 1.78 -6.22 -1.78
CA ILE A 207 0.39 -6.70 -1.79
C ILE A 207 0.20 -7.90 -0.85
N GLY A 208 1.14 -8.85 -0.83
CA GLY A 208 1.10 -10.04 0.04
C GLY A 208 2.07 -10.00 1.22
N ILE A 209 3.15 -9.24 1.08
CA ILE A 209 4.19 -9.14 2.10
C ILE A 209 4.30 -7.69 2.57
N LYS A 210 3.57 -7.36 3.63
CA LYS A 210 3.55 -5.99 4.19
C LYS A 210 4.96 -5.50 4.54
N ASN A 211 5.22 -4.21 4.25
CA ASN A 211 6.45 -3.49 4.60
C ASN A 211 7.72 -3.84 3.82
N ILE A 212 7.61 -4.40 2.61
CA ILE A 212 8.77 -4.45 1.70
C ILE A 212 8.96 -3.07 1.05
N SER A 213 9.94 -2.33 1.54
CA SER A 213 10.32 -1.05 0.92
C SER A 213 11.00 -1.29 -0.44
N SER A 214 10.96 -0.28 -1.33
CA SER A 214 11.69 -0.31 -2.61
C SER A 214 13.19 -0.63 -2.41
N ARG A 215 13.78 -0.10 -1.33
CA ARG A 215 15.18 -0.36 -0.99
C ARG A 215 15.42 -1.83 -0.60
N ASN A 216 14.51 -2.42 0.19
CA ASN A 216 14.59 -3.83 0.55
C ASN A 216 14.41 -4.72 -0.68
N ALA A 217 13.51 -4.36 -1.58
CA ALA A 217 13.30 -5.07 -2.83
C ALA A 217 14.55 -5.04 -3.74
N GLU A 218 15.22 -3.88 -3.85
CA GLU A 218 16.50 -3.75 -4.58
C GLU A 218 17.60 -4.61 -3.95
N THR A 219 17.68 -4.61 -2.61
CA THR A 219 18.69 -5.40 -1.88
C THR A 219 18.46 -6.89 -2.05
N LEU A 220 17.22 -7.35 -1.93
CA LEU A 220 16.82 -8.75 -2.16
C LEU A 220 17.08 -9.18 -3.61
N ALA A 221 16.69 -8.35 -4.57
CA ALA A 221 16.91 -8.62 -5.99
C ALA A 221 18.41 -8.74 -6.33
N GLY A 222 19.24 -7.85 -5.78
CA GLY A 222 20.69 -7.86 -5.96
C GLY A 222 21.36 -9.07 -5.33
N HIS A 223 20.84 -9.56 -4.18
CA HIS A 223 21.42 -10.71 -3.47
C HIS A 223 21.04 -12.04 -4.11
N PHE A 224 19.73 -12.24 -4.36
CA PHE A 224 19.24 -13.53 -4.85
C PHE A 224 19.34 -13.67 -6.37
N GLY A 225 19.33 -12.57 -7.11
CA GLY A 225 19.46 -12.53 -8.57
C GLY A 225 18.32 -13.26 -9.32
N SER A 226 17.58 -14.10 -8.63
CA SER A 226 16.47 -14.87 -9.19
C SER A 226 15.34 -15.07 -8.18
N LEU A 227 14.14 -15.34 -8.71
CA LEU A 227 12.97 -15.63 -7.88
C LEU A 227 13.07 -16.98 -7.23
N GLU A 228 13.48 -17.97 -7.99
CA GLU A 228 13.60 -19.31 -7.44
C GLU A 228 14.57 -19.31 -6.26
N ALA A 229 15.70 -18.59 -6.38
CA ALA A 229 16.64 -18.43 -5.27
C ALA A 229 16.01 -17.68 -4.09
N TYR A 230 15.24 -16.63 -4.37
CA TYR A 230 14.55 -15.88 -3.33
C TYR A 230 13.42 -16.68 -2.67
N ALA A 231 12.59 -17.36 -3.44
CA ALA A 231 11.49 -18.19 -2.94
C ALA A 231 11.97 -19.41 -2.14
N ALA A 232 13.11 -19.98 -2.54
CA ALA A 232 13.75 -21.09 -1.84
C ALA A 232 14.63 -20.66 -0.67
N ALA A 233 14.77 -19.34 -0.43
CA ALA A 233 15.67 -18.82 0.60
C ALA A 233 15.26 -19.26 2.00
N SER A 234 16.24 -19.68 2.76
CA SER A 234 16.07 -20.02 4.18
C SER A 234 15.90 -18.76 5.05
N LYS A 235 15.34 -18.94 6.25
CA LYS A 235 15.26 -17.84 7.23
C LYS A 235 16.62 -17.19 7.50
N GLN A 236 17.69 -17.99 7.52
CA GLN A 236 19.05 -17.52 7.75
C GLN A 236 19.54 -16.61 6.63
N GLU A 237 19.33 -17.00 5.38
CA GLU A 237 19.72 -16.21 4.21
C GLU A 237 18.94 -14.90 4.12
N LEU A 238 17.61 -14.94 4.30
CA LEU A 238 16.79 -13.74 4.35
C LEU A 238 17.19 -12.79 5.47
N SER A 239 17.47 -13.32 6.68
CA SER A 239 17.89 -12.51 7.83
C SER A 239 19.26 -11.86 7.63
N ALA A 240 20.14 -12.47 6.85
CA ALA A 240 21.43 -11.88 6.50
C ALA A 240 21.30 -10.68 5.56
N VAL A 241 20.22 -10.63 4.77
CA VAL A 241 19.95 -9.57 3.80
C VAL A 241 19.06 -8.47 4.38
N ILE A 242 18.01 -8.88 5.10
CA ILE A 242 17.07 -7.98 5.77
C ILE A 242 17.21 -8.18 7.27
N GLY A 243 17.69 -7.18 7.99
CA GLY A 243 17.87 -7.24 9.44
C GLY A 243 16.56 -7.22 10.25
N ASP A 244 15.40 -7.14 9.62
CA ASP A 244 14.08 -7.10 10.25
C ASP A 244 13.45 -8.51 10.24
N GLU A 245 13.42 -9.15 11.39
CA GLU A 245 12.89 -10.49 11.56
C GLU A 245 11.39 -10.58 11.26
N THR A 246 10.63 -9.51 11.48
CA THR A 246 9.20 -9.46 11.18
C THR A 246 8.96 -9.56 9.69
N THR A 247 9.70 -8.81 8.89
CA THR A 247 9.63 -8.87 7.42
C THR A 247 10.09 -10.23 6.90
N VAL A 248 11.16 -10.80 7.46
CA VAL A 248 11.63 -12.15 7.11
C VAL A 248 10.55 -13.21 7.35
N ASN A 249 9.90 -13.19 8.51
CA ASN A 249 8.82 -14.15 8.79
C ASN A 249 7.64 -13.97 7.83
N ARG A 250 7.26 -12.73 7.50
CA ARG A 250 6.20 -12.44 6.51
C ARG A 250 6.54 -12.96 5.11
N ILE A 251 7.80 -12.84 4.68
CA ILE A 251 8.27 -13.43 3.41
C ILE A 251 8.10 -14.94 3.43
N LEU A 252 8.57 -15.60 4.50
CA LEU A 252 8.46 -17.05 4.63
C LEU A 252 7.01 -17.53 4.70
N ASP A 253 6.15 -16.83 5.43
CA ASP A 253 4.73 -17.16 5.53
C ASP A 253 4.00 -16.96 4.19
N TYR A 254 4.33 -15.91 3.46
CA TYR A 254 3.77 -15.67 2.12
C TYR A 254 4.05 -16.84 1.17
N PHE A 255 5.27 -17.37 1.15
CA PHE A 255 5.62 -18.52 0.32
C PHE A 255 5.09 -19.87 0.84
N ARG A 256 4.76 -19.97 2.12
CA ARG A 256 4.16 -21.17 2.73
C ARG A 256 2.64 -21.19 2.64
N THR A 257 2.02 -20.01 2.59
CA THR A 257 0.57 -19.90 2.41
C THR A 257 0.25 -20.30 0.97
N PRO A 258 -0.69 -21.21 0.73
CA PRO A 258 -0.94 -21.63 -0.64
C PRO A 258 -1.23 -20.40 -1.49
N PHE A 259 -0.41 -20.20 -2.47
CA PHE A 259 -0.48 -19.35 -3.64
C PHE A 259 -1.85 -19.34 -4.35
N ASN A 260 -2.74 -20.11 -3.81
CA ASN A 260 -3.90 -20.72 -4.42
C ASN A 260 -5.08 -19.79 -4.68
N GLN A 261 -5.36 -18.80 -3.84
CA GLN A 261 -6.63 -18.05 -4.03
C GLN A 261 -6.58 -17.12 -5.25
N THR A 262 -5.50 -16.38 -5.44
CA THR A 262 -5.36 -15.51 -6.62
C THR A 262 -5.18 -16.34 -7.89
N VAL A 263 -4.43 -17.46 -7.84
CA VAL A 263 -4.25 -18.39 -8.96
C VAL A 263 -5.55 -19.09 -9.33
N GLU A 264 -6.29 -19.60 -8.33
CA GLU A 264 -7.58 -20.22 -8.60
C GLU A 264 -8.59 -19.21 -9.20
N ARG A 265 -8.60 -17.98 -8.72
CA ARG A 265 -9.45 -16.93 -9.28
C ARG A 265 -9.04 -16.51 -10.70
N LEU A 266 -7.74 -16.52 -11.02
CA LEU A 266 -7.27 -16.32 -12.39
C LEU A 266 -7.70 -17.46 -13.32
N LYS A 267 -7.70 -18.70 -12.82
CA LYS A 267 -8.24 -19.85 -13.55
C LYS A 267 -9.74 -19.73 -13.75
N GLU A 268 -10.49 -19.39 -12.69
CA GLU A 268 -11.95 -19.18 -12.76
C GLU A 268 -12.35 -18.06 -13.72
N ALA A 269 -11.51 -17.01 -13.82
CA ALA A 269 -11.70 -15.92 -14.76
C ALA A 269 -11.37 -16.29 -16.22
N GLY A 270 -10.90 -17.52 -16.48
CA GLY A 270 -10.47 -17.94 -17.81
C GLY A 270 -9.20 -17.21 -18.30
N ALA A 271 -8.56 -16.46 -17.42
CA ALA A 271 -7.36 -15.67 -17.75
C ALA A 271 -6.18 -16.55 -18.15
N VAL A 272 -6.15 -17.78 -17.65
CA VAL A 272 -5.07 -18.74 -17.88
C VAL A 272 -5.09 -19.31 -19.31
N GLU A 273 -6.26 -19.37 -19.96
CA GLU A 273 -6.37 -19.90 -21.33
C GLU A 273 -6.05 -18.85 -22.40
N ASN A 274 -6.19 -17.57 -22.09
CA ASN A 274 -6.06 -16.47 -23.05
C ASN A 274 -4.85 -15.54 -22.82
N ILE A 275 -4.18 -15.67 -21.68
CA ILE A 275 -2.99 -14.89 -21.36
C ILE A 275 -1.79 -15.83 -21.39
N PRO A 276 -0.70 -15.52 -22.10
CA PRO A 276 0.53 -16.31 -22.07
C PRO A 276 0.96 -16.57 -20.62
N LEU A 277 1.45 -17.78 -20.34
CA LEU A 277 1.80 -18.21 -18.99
C LEU A 277 2.85 -17.30 -18.34
N ASP A 278 3.80 -16.80 -19.12
CA ASP A 278 4.79 -15.81 -18.70
C ASP A 278 4.15 -14.52 -18.15
N TYR A 279 3.09 -14.02 -18.80
CA TYR A 279 2.29 -12.88 -18.31
C TYR A 279 1.57 -13.20 -17.01
N VAL A 280 0.98 -14.39 -16.91
CA VAL A 280 0.27 -14.81 -15.70
C VAL A 280 1.24 -14.95 -14.52
N VAL A 281 2.34 -15.67 -14.73
CA VAL A 281 3.40 -15.86 -13.72
C VAL A 281 3.99 -14.53 -13.28
N TYR A 282 4.15 -13.63 -14.22
CA TYR A 282 4.62 -12.29 -13.95
C TYR A 282 3.59 -11.44 -13.20
N ALA A 283 2.33 -11.46 -13.64
CA ALA A 283 1.22 -10.72 -13.03
C ALA A 283 0.84 -11.21 -11.64
N LEU A 284 1.07 -12.49 -11.36
CA LEU A 284 0.89 -13.06 -10.02
C LEU A 284 1.89 -12.49 -9.01
N ASN A 285 2.82 -11.70 -9.52
CA ASN A 285 3.75 -11.01 -8.68
C ASN A 285 4.48 -11.97 -7.72
N ILE A 286 4.86 -13.15 -8.24
CA ILE A 286 5.58 -14.15 -7.49
C ILE A 286 6.97 -13.63 -7.16
N PRO A 287 7.40 -13.65 -5.89
CA PRO A 287 8.68 -13.15 -5.43
C PRO A 287 9.86 -13.66 -6.28
N GLY A 288 10.61 -12.70 -6.91
CA GLY A 288 11.83 -12.90 -7.66
C GLY A 288 11.69 -13.39 -9.10
N ILE A 289 10.51 -13.51 -9.74
CA ILE A 289 10.38 -13.70 -11.19
C ILE A 289 10.40 -12.33 -11.85
N ASN A 290 11.50 -12.04 -12.55
CA ASN A 290 11.49 -11.00 -13.55
C ASN A 290 10.85 -11.55 -14.83
N TRP A 291 10.53 -10.68 -15.77
CA TRP A 291 9.95 -11.05 -17.05
C TRP A 291 10.70 -12.20 -17.75
N HIS A 292 12.02 -12.14 -17.82
CA HIS A 292 12.84 -13.16 -18.46
C HIS A 292 12.69 -14.55 -17.82
N LYS A 293 12.37 -14.62 -16.56
CA LYS A 293 12.18 -15.88 -15.83
C LYS A 293 10.76 -16.38 -15.88
N ALA A 294 9.79 -15.46 -15.92
CA ALA A 294 8.42 -15.83 -16.26
C ALA A 294 8.40 -16.50 -17.64
N ASP A 295 9.11 -15.94 -18.62
CA ASP A 295 9.30 -16.49 -19.95
C ASP A 295 10.00 -17.87 -19.93
N LEU A 296 11.08 -18.02 -19.16
CA LEU A 296 11.76 -19.32 -18.99
C LEU A 296 10.88 -20.37 -18.29
N LEU A 297 10.05 -19.96 -17.31
CA LEU A 297 9.09 -20.86 -16.66
C LEU A 297 7.98 -21.24 -17.63
N ALA A 298 7.44 -20.28 -18.36
CA ALA A 298 6.42 -20.52 -19.37
C ALA A 298 6.91 -21.43 -20.50
N ALA A 299 8.20 -21.37 -20.86
CA ALA A 299 8.82 -22.28 -21.81
C ALA A 299 8.98 -23.72 -21.30
N ARG A 300 8.94 -23.92 -19.97
CA ARG A 300 9.13 -25.23 -19.31
C ARG A 300 7.83 -25.88 -18.86
N PHE A 301 6.81 -25.09 -18.54
CA PHE A 301 5.54 -25.53 -18.04
C PHE A 301 4.42 -25.05 -18.96
N ASP A 302 3.48 -25.91 -19.28
CA ASP A 302 2.34 -25.55 -20.12
C ASP A 302 1.23 -24.87 -19.34
N TYR A 303 1.17 -25.11 -18.01
CA TYR A 303 0.10 -24.60 -17.14
C TYR A 303 0.63 -24.14 -15.80
N ILE A 304 -0.03 -23.11 -15.24
CA ILE A 304 0.38 -22.47 -13.98
C ILE A 304 0.33 -23.41 -12.77
N TYR A 305 -0.56 -24.40 -12.77
CA TYR A 305 -0.68 -25.37 -11.67
C TYR A 305 0.52 -26.34 -11.63
N GLU A 306 1.30 -26.47 -12.70
CA GLU A 306 2.53 -27.26 -12.72
C GLU A 306 3.67 -26.59 -11.95
N LEU A 307 3.54 -25.29 -11.67
CA LEU A 307 4.47 -24.53 -10.84
C LEU A 307 4.28 -24.78 -9.32
N SER A 308 3.22 -25.47 -8.93
CA SER A 308 2.82 -25.67 -7.53
C SER A 308 3.33 -26.97 -6.89
N VAL A 309 4.26 -27.68 -7.55
CA VAL A 309 4.84 -28.95 -7.06
C VAL A 309 6.24 -28.74 -6.50
#